data_9b1631355e73fa2c365a731743f4a388
#
_entry.id   9b1631355e73fa2c365a731743f4a388
#
_cell.length_a   1.000
_cell.length_b   1.000
_cell.length_c   1.000
_cell.angle_alpha   90.00
_cell.angle_beta   90.00
_cell.angle_gamma   90.00
#
_symmetry.space_group_name_H-M   'P 1'
#
loop_
_entity.id
_entity.type
_entity.pdbx_description
1 polymer ?
#
loop_
_entity_poly.entity_id
_entity_poly.type
_entity_poly.pdbx_seq_one_letter_code
_entity_poly.pdbx_strand_id
1 'polypeptide(L)' 'MVKVRVSYDRPEQLQKILKILGDAVLKCTTAKEQKGRYNRAYIILKD' A
#
# COMPACT_ATOMS: atom_id res chain seq x y z
N MET A 1 4.24 5.59 14.98
CA MET A 1 4.03 4.83 13.74
C MET A 1 2.96 5.49 12.90
N VAL A 2 3.16 5.50 11.61
CA VAL A 2 2.20 6.06 10.67
C VAL A 2 1.59 4.93 9.85
N LYS A 3 0.27 4.90 9.78
CA LYS A 3 -0.44 3.93 8.97
C LYS A 3 -0.99 4.64 7.74
N VAL A 4 -0.70 4.08 6.57
CA VAL A 4 -1.17 4.63 5.30
C VAL A 4 -2.04 3.59 4.62
N ARG A 5 -3.21 4.02 4.17
CA ARG A 5 -4.09 3.16 3.40
C ARG A 5 -4.10 3.65 1.95
N VAL A 6 -3.79 2.76 1.05
CA VAL A 6 -3.69 3.07 -0.37
C VAL A 6 -4.75 2.29 -1.13
N SER A 7 -5.50 2.98 -1.97
CA SER A 7 -6.41 2.35 -2.91
C SER A 7 -5.77 2.40 -4.29
N TYR A 8 -5.71 1.27 -4.95
CA TYR A 8 -5.11 1.21 -6.27
C TYR A 8 -5.86 0.20 -7.14
N ASP A 9 -5.81 0.40 -8.45
CA ASP A 9 -6.46 -0.52 -9.38
C ASP A 9 -5.45 -1.42 -10.10
N ARG A 10 -4.17 -1.05 -10.12
CA ARG A 10 -3.12 -1.83 -10.77
C ARG A 10 -1.99 -2.12 -9.81
N PRO A 11 -1.45 -3.35 -9.82
CA PRO A 11 -0.33 -3.69 -8.94
C PRO A 11 0.89 -2.78 -9.12
N GLU A 12 1.09 -2.29 -10.34
CA GLU A 12 2.22 -1.41 -10.64
C GLU A 12 2.18 -0.14 -9.81
N GLN A 13 0.99 0.36 -9.55
CA GLN A 13 0.82 1.58 -8.77
C GLN A 13 1.31 1.38 -7.34
N LEU A 14 1.01 0.23 -6.76
CA LEU A 14 1.47 -0.07 -5.42
C LEU A 14 2.99 -0.18 -5.36
N GLN A 15 3.58 -0.85 -6.34
CA GLN A 15 5.03 -0.98 -6.39
C GLN A 15 5.70 0.38 -6.49
N LYS A 16 5.12 1.29 -7.25
CA LYS A 16 5.64 2.63 -7.39
C LYS A 16 5.61 3.39 -6.07
N ILE A 17 4.52 3.25 -5.33
CA ILE A 17 4.39 3.89 -4.03
C ILE A 17 5.43 3.33 -3.05
N LEU A 18 5.59 2.02 -3.03
CA LEU A 18 6.56 1.38 -2.15
C LEU A 18 7.98 1.82 -2.48
N LYS A 19 8.26 2.03 -3.75
CA LYS A 19 9.57 2.51 -4.18
C LYS A 19 9.83 3.95 -3.71
N ILE A 20 8.80 4.78 -3.78
CA ILE A 20 8.91 6.16 -3.32
C ILE A 20 9.14 6.22 -1.81
N LEU A 21 8.43 5.39 -1.05
CA LEU A 21 8.55 5.37 0.39
C LEU A 21 9.87 4.73 0.85
N GLY A 22 10.37 3.78 0.07
CA GLY A 22 11.68 3.20 0.33
C GLY A 22 11.79 2.53 1.69
N ASP A 23 12.87 2.86 2.41
CA ASP A 23 13.17 2.23 3.69
C ASP A 23 12.25 2.66 4.83
N ALA A 24 11.40 3.64 4.59
CA ALA A 24 10.45 4.08 5.62
C ALA A 24 9.36 3.05 5.88
N VAL A 25 9.17 2.10 4.97
CA VAL A 25 8.12 1.09 5.11
C VAL A 25 8.57 0.01 6.07
N LEU A 26 7.83 -0.16 7.17
CA LEU A 26 8.05 -1.25 8.11
C LEU A 26 7.29 -2.50 7.68
N LYS A 27 6.06 -2.33 7.21
CA LYS A 27 5.22 -3.44 6.85
C LYS A 27 4.23 -3.01 5.78
N CYS A 28 3.95 -3.89 4.86
CA CYS A 28 2.95 -3.66 3.82
C CYS A 28 2.05 -4.90 3.73
N THR A 29 0.75 -4.67 3.89
CA THR A 29 -0.24 -5.72 3.79
C THR A 29 -1.22 -5.35 2.69
N THR A 30 -1.49 -6.30 1.81
CA THR A 30 -2.45 -6.08 0.74
C THR A 30 -3.72 -6.86 1.01
N ALA A 31 -4.86 -6.26 0.64
CA ALA A 31 -6.14 -6.90 0.74
C ALA A 31 -6.87 -6.75 -0.58
N LYS A 32 -7.42 -7.84 -1.09
CA LYS A 32 -8.23 -7.80 -2.30
C LYS A 32 -9.69 -7.71 -1.90
N GLU A 33 -10.37 -6.71 -2.44
CA GLU A 33 -11.80 -6.62 -2.28
C GLU A 33 -12.48 -7.34 -3.43
N GLN A 34 -13.34 -8.29 -3.12
CA GLN A 34 -14.02 -9.06 -4.14
C GLN A 34 -15.09 -8.28 -4.86
N LYS A 35 -15.61 -7.24 -4.24
CA LYS A 35 -16.71 -6.47 -4.81
C LYS A 35 -16.28 -5.16 -5.44
N GLY A 36 -15.04 -4.78 -5.32
CA GLY A 36 -14.56 -3.49 -5.80
C GLY A 36 -13.58 -3.64 -6.95
N ARG A 37 -13.45 -2.57 -7.72
CA ARG A 37 -12.42 -2.49 -8.76
C ARG A 37 -11.06 -2.17 -8.18
N TYR A 38 -11.02 -1.75 -6.93
CA TYR A 38 -9.80 -1.26 -6.32
C TYR A 38 -9.30 -2.23 -5.27
N ASN A 39 -8.02 -2.45 -5.30
CA ASN A 39 -7.34 -3.18 -4.23
C ASN A 39 -6.91 -2.19 -3.16
N ARG A 40 -6.74 -2.68 -1.95
CA ARG A 40 -6.30 -1.84 -0.84
C ARG A 40 -5.01 -2.38 -0.27
N ALA A 41 -4.13 -1.47 0.10
CA ALA A 41 -2.90 -1.81 0.76
C ALA A 41 -2.77 -0.99 2.04
N TYR A 42 -2.30 -1.64 3.09
CA TYR A 42 -2.04 -0.99 4.36
C TYR A 42 -0.55 -0.97 4.60
N ILE A 43 0.00 0.21 4.72
CA ILE A 43 1.44 0.40 4.85
C ILE A 43 1.70 1.02 6.21
N ILE A 44 2.64 0.43 6.95
CA ILE A 44 3.06 0.97 8.24
C ILE A 44 4.45 1.54 8.05
N LEU A 45 4.58 2.81 8.37
CA LEU A 45 5.83 3.55 8.19
C LEU A 45 6.51 3.79 9.53
N LYS A 46 7.82 3.92 9.48
CA LYS A 46 8.57 4.48 10.59
C LYS A 46 8.20 5.94 10.72
N ASP A 47 8.12 6.41 11.91
CA ASP A 47 7.83 7.82 12.13
C ASP A 47 8.70 8.73 11.33
#